data_08f53b9687e915eefeffb40ff54f81f4
#
_entry.id   08f53b9687e915eefeffb40ff54f81f4
#
_cell.length_a   1.000
_cell.length_b   1.000
_cell.length_c   1.000
_cell.angle_alpha   90.00
_cell.angle_beta   90.00
_cell.angle_gamma   90.00
#
_symmetry.space_group_name_H-M   'P 1'
#
loop_
_entity.id
_entity.type
_entity.pdbx_description
1 polymer ?
#
loop_
_entity_poly.entity_id
_entity_poly.type
_entity_poly.pdbx_seq_one_letter_code
_entity_poly.pdbx_strand_id
1 'polypeptide(L)'
;MKKFLDIIFLKSNNLSYISENIKDLTKKTSANKIFQAINSFTSESEIRYVGGCIRKIINKEKVDDIDLATNLVPEQVCEALKKENISYYKTGIEHGTITAEINGEKFEITSLRQDVFTDGRHAKVKFSTNWKDDSLRRDFTINSIYSDGDGNLFDPHNGKKDLEDGLVNFIGDADQRIKEDYLRILRYLRFFINYSKNPHDTEIIKKLKMNIEGVSKLSKERLLDELKKIIQLSTIERLSKDKISLELFSIIFPELKDIKIFSNLDRSKKMLLQDEDFIFFLSLMIIDDTDNTDYFLYKFNLSKKDQKRIKVIHNFYKEKMQKKIFTENSMNTFFYYNGKQAVTDILKFKLIKSKKNLKIYEELIKLFETKSKPIMPINADMLMTKYKVPEGKELGDKLKLIENEWVNNNFQISDTKLENIINN
;
A
#
# COMPACT_ATOMS: atom_id res chain seq x y z
N MET A 1 -41.88 -21.51 7.05
CA MET A 1 -40.98 -22.41 7.80
C MET A 1 -39.70 -22.73 7.04
N LYS A 2 -39.72 -23.22 5.77
CA LYS A 2 -38.52 -23.50 4.98
C LYS A 2 -37.51 -22.30 4.89
N LYS A 3 -37.95 -21.11 4.53
CA LYS A 3 -37.07 -19.92 4.48
C LYS A 3 -36.43 -19.55 5.80
N PHE A 4 -37.07 -19.83 6.94
CA PHE A 4 -36.55 -19.54 8.26
C PHE A 4 -35.46 -20.59 8.65
N LEU A 5 -35.67 -21.85 8.28
CA LEU A 5 -34.67 -22.92 8.45
C LEU A 5 -33.43 -22.70 7.56
N ASP A 6 -33.64 -22.30 6.30
CA ASP A 6 -32.54 -22.00 5.38
C ASP A 6 -31.66 -20.83 5.89
N ILE A 7 -32.28 -19.80 6.50
CA ILE A 7 -31.55 -18.67 7.13
C ILE A 7 -30.80 -19.14 8.37
N ILE A 8 -31.34 -20.03 9.17
CA ILE A 8 -30.67 -20.60 10.36
C ILE A 8 -29.51 -21.49 9.94
N PHE A 9 -29.69 -22.35 8.91
CA PHE A 9 -28.62 -23.21 8.37
C PHE A 9 -27.48 -22.38 7.74
N LEU A 10 -27.78 -21.33 7.00
CA LEU A 10 -26.78 -20.41 6.45
C LEU A 10 -26.02 -19.64 7.54
N LYS A 11 -26.70 -19.22 8.63
CA LYS A 11 -26.07 -18.58 9.78
C LYS A 11 -25.18 -19.54 10.59
N SER A 12 -25.63 -20.79 10.81
CA SER A 12 -24.82 -21.78 11.52
C SER A 12 -23.56 -22.18 10.73
N ASN A 13 -23.69 -22.38 9.41
CA ASN A 13 -22.56 -22.65 8.53
C ASN A 13 -21.55 -21.51 8.48
N ASN A 14 -21.99 -20.24 8.63
CA ASN A 14 -21.09 -19.09 8.62
C ASN A 14 -20.31 -18.97 9.94
N LEU A 15 -20.92 -19.30 11.07
CA LEU A 15 -20.23 -19.30 12.39
C LEU A 15 -19.20 -20.44 12.48
N SER A 16 -19.52 -21.64 12.03
CA SER A 16 -18.57 -22.77 11.98
C SER A 16 -17.38 -22.44 11.07
N TYR A 17 -17.65 -21.87 9.89
CA TYR A 17 -16.59 -21.42 8.98
C TYR A 17 -15.63 -20.42 9.63
N ILE A 18 -16.15 -19.40 10.33
CA ILE A 18 -15.33 -18.39 11.00
C ILE A 18 -14.48 -19.03 12.09
N SER A 19 -15.11 -19.84 12.97
CA SER A 19 -14.40 -20.54 14.06
C SER A 19 -13.32 -21.48 13.53
N GLU A 20 -13.60 -22.26 12.48
CA GLU A 20 -12.62 -23.16 11.87
C GLU A 20 -11.42 -22.39 11.28
N ASN A 21 -11.66 -21.29 10.56
CA ASN A 21 -10.59 -20.50 9.97
C ASN A 21 -9.73 -19.78 11.04
N ILE A 22 -10.31 -19.37 12.17
CA ILE A 22 -9.55 -18.80 13.29
C ILE A 22 -8.69 -19.89 13.95
N LYS A 23 -9.25 -21.07 14.22
CA LYS A 23 -8.48 -22.23 14.71
C LYS A 23 -7.33 -22.61 13.78
N ASP A 24 -7.60 -22.58 12.47
CA ASP A 24 -6.61 -22.82 11.44
C ASP A 24 -5.51 -21.75 11.43
N LEU A 25 -5.88 -20.46 11.57
CA LEU A 25 -4.92 -19.35 11.71
C LEU A 25 -4.01 -19.58 12.92
N THR A 26 -4.61 -19.93 14.07
CA THR A 26 -3.87 -20.22 15.31
C THR A 26 -2.90 -21.39 15.16
N LYS A 27 -3.31 -22.45 14.43
CA LYS A 27 -2.49 -23.66 14.22
C LYS A 27 -1.39 -23.48 13.16
N LYS A 28 -1.67 -22.72 12.11
CA LYS A 28 -0.77 -22.55 10.95
C LYS A 28 0.27 -21.45 11.13
N THR A 29 0.08 -20.59 12.12
CA THR A 29 1.01 -19.49 12.44
C THR A 29 1.64 -19.71 13.81
N SER A 30 2.71 -18.96 14.08
CA SER A 30 3.34 -18.95 15.40
C SER A 30 2.50 -18.23 16.48
N ALA A 31 1.30 -17.75 16.16
CA ALA A 31 0.39 -17.10 17.11
C ALA A 31 0.01 -18.01 18.28
N ASN A 32 -0.08 -19.35 18.08
CA ASN A 32 -0.38 -20.31 19.14
C ASN A 32 0.59 -20.18 20.33
N LYS A 33 1.88 -19.95 20.08
CA LYS A 33 2.89 -19.75 21.14
C LYS A 33 2.64 -18.47 21.93
N ILE A 34 2.21 -17.41 21.23
CA ILE A 34 1.86 -16.13 21.88
C ILE A 34 0.61 -16.30 22.75
N PHE A 35 -0.43 -17.01 22.23
CA PHE A 35 -1.62 -17.33 23.00
C PHE A 35 -1.27 -18.14 24.26
N GLN A 36 -0.41 -19.13 24.16
CA GLN A 36 0.08 -19.90 25.31
C GLN A 36 0.83 -19.02 26.30
N ALA A 37 1.79 -18.22 25.83
CA ALA A 37 2.60 -17.35 26.69
C ALA A 37 1.76 -16.37 27.49
N ILE A 38 0.77 -15.73 26.85
CA ILE A 38 -0.07 -14.72 27.49
C ILE A 38 -1.11 -15.39 28.40
N ASN A 39 -1.84 -16.41 27.93
CA ASN A 39 -2.92 -17.03 28.70
C ASN A 39 -2.42 -17.82 29.92
N SER A 40 -1.14 -18.27 29.92
CA SER A 40 -0.53 -18.94 31.06
C SER A 40 0.13 -17.99 32.07
N PHE A 41 0.20 -16.68 31.79
CA PHE A 41 0.91 -15.72 32.65
C PHE A 41 0.24 -15.54 34.00
N THR A 42 -1.09 -15.39 34.05
CA THR A 42 -1.93 -15.43 35.23
C THR A 42 -3.25 -16.18 34.92
N SER A 43 -4.02 -16.51 35.96
CA SER A 43 -5.35 -17.16 35.79
C SER A 43 -6.37 -16.28 35.06
N GLU A 44 -6.17 -14.95 35.01
CA GLU A 44 -7.09 -13.97 34.42
C GLU A 44 -6.56 -13.36 33.13
N SER A 45 -5.32 -13.73 32.71
CA SER A 45 -4.75 -13.17 31.49
C SER A 45 -5.39 -13.77 30.25
N GLU A 46 -5.74 -12.88 29.32
CA GLU A 46 -6.38 -13.23 28.06
C GLU A 46 -5.73 -12.49 26.89
N ILE A 47 -5.68 -13.17 25.75
CA ILE A 47 -5.31 -12.57 24.47
C ILE A 47 -6.33 -12.96 23.40
N ARG A 48 -6.62 -12.03 22.48
CA ARG A 48 -7.58 -12.23 21.38
C ARG A 48 -7.04 -11.64 20.08
N TYR A 49 -7.38 -12.27 18.98
CA TYR A 49 -7.32 -11.64 17.66
C TYR A 49 -8.27 -10.46 17.59
N VAL A 50 -7.93 -9.42 16.82
CA VAL A 50 -8.78 -8.23 16.73
C VAL A 50 -8.70 -7.53 15.38
N GLY A 51 -9.76 -6.87 14.99
CA GLY A 51 -9.76 -5.90 13.89
C GLY A 51 -9.57 -6.51 12.50
N GLY A 52 -8.44 -6.18 11.85
CA GLY A 52 -8.19 -6.51 10.46
C GLY A 52 -8.27 -7.99 10.12
N CYS A 53 -7.61 -8.83 10.90
CA CYS A 53 -7.58 -10.28 10.67
C CYS A 53 -8.97 -10.92 10.80
N ILE A 54 -9.75 -10.56 11.82
CA ILE A 54 -11.12 -11.09 12.02
C ILE A 54 -12.04 -10.64 10.91
N ARG A 55 -12.00 -9.35 10.54
CA ARG A 55 -12.81 -8.81 9.42
C ARG A 55 -12.50 -9.54 8.11
N LYS A 56 -11.23 -9.79 7.80
CA LYS A 56 -10.81 -10.52 6.60
C LYS A 56 -11.32 -11.96 6.60
N ILE A 57 -11.24 -12.67 7.73
CA ILE A 57 -11.77 -14.04 7.86
C ILE A 57 -13.28 -14.05 7.62
N ILE A 58 -14.04 -13.15 8.25
CA ILE A 58 -15.49 -13.06 8.06
C ILE A 58 -15.84 -12.80 6.58
N ASN A 59 -15.04 -11.95 5.92
CA ASN A 59 -15.26 -11.56 4.52
C ASN A 59 -14.59 -12.52 3.51
N LYS A 60 -14.01 -13.64 3.98
CA LYS A 60 -13.32 -14.66 3.16
C LYS A 60 -12.14 -14.11 2.36
N GLU A 61 -11.45 -13.14 2.93
CA GLU A 61 -10.23 -12.54 2.37
C GLU A 61 -8.99 -13.18 2.98
N LYS A 62 -7.87 -13.08 2.27
CA LYS A 62 -6.58 -13.55 2.79
C LYS A 62 -6.13 -12.66 3.95
N VAL A 63 -5.74 -13.30 5.06
CA VAL A 63 -5.12 -12.61 6.21
C VAL A 63 -3.63 -12.43 5.92
N ASP A 64 -3.13 -11.21 6.03
CA ASP A 64 -1.74 -10.82 5.84
C ASP A 64 -1.11 -10.21 7.09
N ASP A 65 -1.91 -9.56 7.94
CA ASP A 65 -1.49 -8.97 9.20
C ASP A 65 -2.32 -9.55 10.36
N ILE A 66 -1.65 -9.87 11.46
CA ILE A 66 -2.29 -10.43 12.66
C ILE A 66 -2.10 -9.44 13.82
N ASP A 67 -3.20 -8.76 14.15
CA ASP A 67 -3.28 -7.90 15.33
C ASP A 67 -3.87 -8.67 16.52
N LEU A 68 -3.22 -8.56 17.67
CA LEU A 68 -3.62 -9.17 18.92
C LEU A 68 -3.92 -8.10 19.97
N ALA A 69 -4.89 -8.34 20.82
CA ALA A 69 -5.18 -7.52 21.97
C ALA A 69 -5.14 -8.36 23.24
N THR A 70 -4.66 -7.80 24.35
CA THR A 70 -4.56 -8.49 25.64
C THR A 70 -4.93 -7.57 26.81
N ASN A 71 -5.49 -8.16 27.87
CA ASN A 71 -5.77 -7.46 29.13
C ASN A 71 -4.53 -7.24 30.01
N LEU A 72 -3.36 -7.73 29.61
CA LEU A 72 -2.09 -7.45 30.26
C LEU A 72 -1.57 -6.06 29.88
N VAL A 73 -0.91 -5.38 30.82
CA VAL A 73 -0.16 -4.15 30.51
C VAL A 73 1.15 -4.48 29.78
N PRO A 74 1.76 -3.53 29.06
CA PRO A 74 2.94 -3.82 28.20
C PRO A 74 4.10 -4.49 28.93
N GLU A 75 4.34 -4.12 30.18
CA GLU A 75 5.41 -4.71 31.00
C GLU A 75 5.15 -6.19 31.25
N GLN A 76 3.92 -6.55 31.57
CA GLN A 76 3.50 -7.94 31.79
C GLN A 76 3.56 -8.75 30.49
N VAL A 77 3.20 -8.13 29.33
CA VAL A 77 3.38 -8.77 28.01
C VAL A 77 4.84 -9.10 27.77
N CYS A 78 5.76 -8.17 28.04
CA CYS A 78 7.20 -8.42 27.91
C CYS A 78 7.67 -9.56 28.82
N GLU A 79 7.17 -9.64 30.05
CA GLU A 79 7.51 -10.71 31.00
C GLU A 79 6.98 -12.07 30.52
N ALA A 80 5.74 -12.13 30.06
CA ALA A 80 5.12 -13.35 29.53
C ALA A 80 5.90 -13.89 28.33
N LEU A 81 6.23 -13.03 27.36
CA LEU A 81 7.01 -13.40 26.18
C LEU A 81 8.43 -13.86 26.55
N LYS A 82 9.07 -13.17 27.52
CA LYS A 82 10.41 -13.54 28.01
C LYS A 82 10.43 -14.91 28.65
N LYS A 83 9.42 -15.27 29.47
CA LYS A 83 9.30 -16.59 30.11
C LYS A 83 9.28 -17.73 29.09
N GLU A 84 8.67 -17.52 27.94
CA GLU A 84 8.57 -18.49 26.85
C GLU A 84 9.69 -18.34 25.81
N ASN A 85 10.73 -17.55 26.07
CA ASN A 85 11.86 -17.29 25.16
C ASN A 85 11.43 -16.73 23.80
N ILE A 86 10.37 -15.93 23.76
CA ILE A 86 9.88 -15.26 22.56
C ILE A 86 10.57 -13.90 22.41
N SER A 87 11.18 -13.64 21.26
CA SER A 87 11.78 -12.34 20.95
C SER A 87 10.71 -11.26 20.78
N TYR A 88 10.99 -10.05 21.30
CA TYR A 88 10.06 -8.93 21.18
C TYR A 88 10.75 -7.58 21.07
N TYR A 89 10.05 -6.59 20.53
CA TYR A 89 10.48 -5.21 20.37
C TYR A 89 9.46 -4.26 21.00
N LYS A 90 9.95 -3.25 21.69
CA LYS A 90 9.14 -2.21 22.36
C LYS A 90 8.82 -1.04 21.42
N THR A 91 8.43 -1.31 20.18
CA THR A 91 8.26 -0.32 19.10
C THR A 91 7.13 0.68 19.31
N GLY A 92 6.20 0.41 20.23
CA GLY A 92 5.03 1.26 20.48
C GLY A 92 4.58 1.19 21.96
N ILE A 93 5.51 0.99 22.88
CA ILE A 93 5.19 0.78 24.30
C ILE A 93 4.42 1.93 24.92
N GLU A 94 4.69 3.17 24.52
CA GLU A 94 3.97 4.38 24.95
C GLU A 94 2.49 4.37 24.53
N HIS A 95 2.17 3.60 23.48
CA HIS A 95 0.81 3.35 23.00
C HIS A 95 0.28 1.97 23.40
N GLY A 96 1.01 1.24 24.23
CA GLY A 96 0.62 -0.08 24.71
C GLY A 96 0.85 -1.22 23.73
N THR A 97 1.67 -1.04 22.68
CA THR A 97 1.93 -2.08 21.65
C THR A 97 3.33 -2.65 21.79
N ILE A 98 3.42 -3.97 21.81
CA ILE A 98 4.66 -4.77 21.76
C ILE A 98 4.62 -5.61 20.49
N THR A 99 5.72 -5.64 19.73
CA THR A 99 5.87 -6.52 18.58
C THR A 99 6.61 -7.78 18.98
N ALA A 100 5.96 -8.94 18.97
CA ALA A 100 6.60 -10.25 19.11
C ALA A 100 7.09 -10.76 17.76
N GLU A 101 8.23 -11.48 17.76
CA GLU A 101 8.78 -12.11 16.56
C GLU A 101 9.10 -13.58 16.82
N ILE A 102 8.52 -14.48 16.02
CA ILE A 102 8.73 -15.93 16.11
C ILE A 102 8.91 -16.46 14.67
N ASN A 103 10.03 -17.13 14.39
CA ASN A 103 10.32 -17.73 13.10
C ASN A 103 10.20 -16.77 11.89
N GLY A 104 10.50 -15.48 12.10
CA GLY A 104 10.36 -14.45 11.09
C GLY A 104 8.94 -13.88 10.94
N GLU A 105 7.95 -14.42 11.62
CA GLU A 105 6.60 -13.86 11.72
C GLU A 105 6.54 -12.78 12.81
N LYS A 106 5.88 -11.66 12.51
CA LYS A 106 5.70 -10.55 13.46
C LYS A 106 4.24 -10.42 13.85
N PHE A 107 4.02 -10.20 15.14
CA PHE A 107 2.70 -10.06 15.74
C PHE A 107 2.65 -8.79 16.59
N GLU A 108 1.70 -7.92 16.31
CA GLU A 108 1.46 -6.74 17.14
C GLU A 108 0.49 -7.08 18.28
N ILE A 109 0.98 -6.97 19.51
CA ILE A 109 0.21 -7.24 20.72
C ILE A 109 -0.07 -5.90 21.41
N THR A 110 -1.33 -5.49 21.43
CA THR A 110 -1.75 -4.22 22.04
C THR A 110 -2.50 -4.47 23.35
N SER A 111 -2.04 -3.85 24.43
CA SER A 111 -2.73 -3.84 25.70
C SER A 111 -4.06 -3.10 25.60
N LEU A 112 -5.12 -3.65 26.21
CA LEU A 112 -6.42 -2.98 26.27
C LEU A 112 -6.28 -1.61 26.93
N ARG A 113 -6.93 -0.60 26.37
CA ARG A 113 -6.80 0.77 26.85
C ARG A 113 -8.04 1.62 26.57
N GLN A 114 -8.16 2.70 27.33
CA GLN A 114 -9.03 3.82 27.07
C GLN A 114 -8.19 5.01 26.62
N ASP A 115 -8.63 5.75 25.63
CA ASP A 115 -8.00 6.99 25.22
C ASP A 115 -8.58 8.12 26.11
N VAL A 116 -7.77 8.65 27.03
CA VAL A 116 -8.21 9.69 28.01
C VAL A 116 -8.22 11.08 27.36
N PHE A 117 -7.29 11.33 26.45
CA PHE A 117 -7.18 12.55 25.68
C PHE A 117 -6.51 12.23 24.33
N THR A 118 -7.10 12.71 23.23
CA THR A 118 -6.55 12.53 21.88
C THR A 118 -6.44 13.88 21.21
N ASP A 119 -5.25 14.20 20.69
CA ASP A 119 -5.01 15.31 19.75
C ASP A 119 -4.73 14.82 18.33
N GLY A 120 -5.19 13.62 18.00
CA GLY A 120 -4.98 12.95 16.72
C GLY A 120 -3.63 12.22 16.59
N ARG A 121 -2.59 12.60 17.31
CA ARG A 121 -1.26 11.96 17.26
C ARG A 121 -0.82 11.38 18.60
N HIS A 122 -1.14 12.05 19.69
CA HIS A 122 -0.77 11.65 21.04
C HIS A 122 -2.03 11.39 21.85
N ALA A 123 -2.26 10.14 22.17
CA ALA A 123 -3.28 9.77 23.13
C ALA A 123 -2.60 9.52 24.48
N LYS A 124 -3.02 10.23 25.53
CA LYS A 124 -2.75 9.74 26.89
C LYS A 124 -3.64 8.53 27.09
N VAL A 125 -3.02 7.37 27.16
CA VAL A 125 -3.72 6.09 27.31
C VAL A 125 -3.79 5.71 28.79
N LYS A 126 -4.93 5.15 29.20
CA LYS A 126 -5.08 4.44 30.47
C LYS A 126 -5.33 2.98 30.14
N PHE A 127 -4.45 2.09 30.59
CA PHE A 127 -4.65 0.66 30.40
C PHE A 127 -5.90 0.20 31.14
N SER A 128 -6.60 -0.75 30.54
CA SER A 128 -7.84 -1.35 31.04
C SER A 128 -7.74 -2.87 30.93
N THR A 129 -8.47 -3.57 31.77
CA THR A 129 -8.67 -5.02 31.65
C THR A 129 -10.00 -5.36 30.97
N ASN A 130 -10.81 -4.34 30.66
CA ASN A 130 -12.15 -4.51 30.12
C ASN A 130 -12.15 -4.41 28.60
N TRP A 131 -12.53 -5.48 27.94
CA TRP A 131 -12.64 -5.58 26.49
C TRP A 131 -13.64 -4.58 25.87
N LYS A 132 -14.71 -4.25 26.59
CA LYS A 132 -15.70 -3.27 26.14
C LYS A 132 -15.10 -1.86 26.08
N ASP A 133 -14.26 -1.49 27.05
CA ASP A 133 -13.59 -0.19 27.07
C ASP A 133 -12.67 -0.02 25.83
N ASP A 134 -11.85 -1.04 25.53
CA ASP A 134 -10.99 -1.03 24.33
C ASP A 134 -11.82 -0.96 23.04
N SER A 135 -12.98 -1.63 23.02
CA SER A 135 -13.85 -1.62 21.85
C SER A 135 -14.43 -0.23 21.55
N LEU A 136 -14.74 0.56 22.58
CA LEU A 136 -15.31 1.91 22.45
C LEU A 136 -14.35 2.94 21.83
N ARG A 137 -13.03 2.77 22.00
CA ARG A 137 -12.05 3.68 21.39
C ARG A 137 -11.82 3.42 19.89
N ARG A 138 -12.23 2.25 19.37
CA ARG A 138 -12.04 1.90 17.96
C ARG A 138 -12.91 2.76 17.04
N ASP A 139 -12.54 2.81 15.76
CA ASP A 139 -13.19 3.70 14.79
C ASP A 139 -14.56 3.17 14.32
N PHE A 140 -14.58 1.94 13.79
CA PHE A 140 -15.76 1.34 13.16
C PHE A 140 -16.12 0.02 13.80
N THR A 141 -17.42 -0.30 13.80
CA THR A 141 -17.96 -1.56 14.33
C THR A 141 -17.27 -2.78 13.74
N ILE A 142 -17.03 -2.78 12.42
CA ILE A 142 -16.34 -3.86 11.67
C ILE A 142 -14.86 -4.05 12.05
N ASN A 143 -14.26 -3.12 12.80
CA ASN A 143 -12.88 -3.17 13.31
C ASN A 143 -12.83 -3.49 14.80
N SER A 144 -13.98 -3.70 15.44
CA SER A 144 -14.12 -3.95 16.87
C SER A 144 -14.65 -5.37 17.16
N ILE A 145 -14.30 -6.31 16.32
CA ILE A 145 -14.62 -7.72 16.47
C ILE A 145 -13.36 -8.41 16.98
N TYR A 146 -13.50 -9.16 18.08
CA TYR A 146 -12.42 -9.92 18.71
C TYR A 146 -12.72 -11.42 18.62
N SER A 147 -11.69 -12.24 18.72
CA SER A 147 -11.84 -13.68 18.86
C SER A 147 -10.72 -14.28 19.69
N ASP A 148 -11.04 -15.25 20.52
CA ASP A 148 -10.03 -16.11 21.12
C ASP A 148 -9.41 -17.07 20.08
N GLY A 149 -8.45 -17.90 20.49
CA GLY A 149 -7.79 -18.88 19.62
C GLY A 149 -8.71 -20.03 19.17
N ASP A 150 -9.84 -20.24 19.86
CA ASP A 150 -10.84 -21.26 19.56
C ASP A 150 -11.95 -20.77 18.62
N GLY A 151 -11.91 -19.49 18.24
CA GLY A 151 -12.86 -18.89 17.30
C GLY A 151 -14.15 -18.42 17.94
N ASN A 152 -14.20 -18.28 19.27
CA ASN A 152 -15.33 -17.64 19.95
C ASN A 152 -15.25 -16.13 19.76
N LEU A 153 -16.27 -15.54 19.18
CA LEU A 153 -16.31 -14.11 18.89
C LEU A 153 -16.79 -13.30 20.11
N PHE A 154 -16.13 -12.15 20.34
CA PHE A 154 -16.65 -11.09 21.17
C PHE A 154 -16.86 -9.85 20.29
N ASP A 155 -18.11 -9.52 20.04
CA ASP A 155 -18.56 -8.47 19.10
C ASP A 155 -19.56 -7.52 19.79
N PRO A 156 -19.05 -6.58 20.63
CA PRO A 156 -19.93 -5.74 21.46
C PRO A 156 -20.73 -4.70 20.66
N HIS A 157 -20.39 -4.46 19.40
CA HIS A 157 -21.01 -3.44 18.54
C HIS A 157 -21.72 -4.01 17.33
N ASN A 158 -21.95 -5.33 17.25
CA ASN A 158 -22.55 -6.01 16.10
C ASN A 158 -21.80 -5.79 14.78
N GLY A 159 -20.47 -5.64 14.84
CA GLY A 159 -19.63 -5.39 13.67
C GLY A 159 -19.67 -6.52 12.63
N LYS A 160 -19.85 -7.79 13.07
CA LYS A 160 -20.07 -8.93 12.20
C LYS A 160 -21.34 -8.75 11.37
N LYS A 161 -22.42 -8.33 12.01
CA LYS A 161 -23.70 -8.08 11.30
C LYS A 161 -23.55 -6.91 10.33
N ASP A 162 -22.93 -5.82 10.75
CA ASP A 162 -22.68 -4.67 9.88
C ASP A 162 -21.86 -5.08 8.64
N LEU A 163 -20.85 -5.92 8.81
CA LEU A 163 -20.03 -6.42 7.69
C LEU A 163 -20.83 -7.32 6.74
N GLU A 164 -21.69 -8.20 7.26
CA GLU A 164 -22.60 -9.04 6.46
C GLU A 164 -23.61 -8.19 5.66
N ASP A 165 -24.17 -7.17 6.30
CA ASP A 165 -25.12 -6.22 5.71
C ASP A 165 -24.44 -5.19 4.79
N GLY A 166 -23.11 -5.13 4.79
CA GLY A 166 -22.33 -4.17 4.01
C GLY A 166 -22.45 -2.74 4.52
N LEU A 167 -22.45 -2.56 5.84
CA LEU A 167 -22.52 -1.27 6.51
C LEU A 167 -21.16 -0.90 7.11
N VAL A 168 -20.83 0.38 7.10
CA VAL A 168 -19.62 0.93 7.74
C VAL A 168 -20.06 2.00 8.74
N ASN A 169 -20.25 1.58 9.99
CA ASN A 169 -20.76 2.42 11.06
C ASN A 169 -19.64 2.84 12.01
N PHE A 170 -19.63 4.11 12.42
CA PHE A 170 -18.79 4.58 13.52
C PHE A 170 -19.26 3.98 14.85
N ILE A 171 -18.32 3.74 15.77
CA ILE A 171 -18.66 3.40 17.15
C ILE A 171 -18.89 4.71 17.90
N GLY A 172 -20.13 4.93 18.34
CA GLY A 172 -20.55 6.19 18.96
C GLY A 172 -20.94 7.29 17.97
N ASP A 173 -20.86 8.55 18.39
CA ASP A 173 -21.24 9.68 17.53
C ASP A 173 -20.16 9.96 16.48
N ALA A 174 -20.53 9.91 15.20
CA ALA A 174 -19.60 10.06 14.10
C ALA A 174 -18.90 11.43 14.06
N ASP A 175 -19.57 12.52 14.43
CA ASP A 175 -18.98 13.86 14.45
C ASP A 175 -17.88 13.96 15.52
N GLN A 176 -18.18 13.47 16.73
CA GLN A 176 -17.20 13.40 17.82
C GLN A 176 -16.01 12.53 17.42
N ARG A 177 -16.26 11.35 16.87
CA ARG A 177 -15.22 10.40 16.46
C ARG A 177 -14.30 10.96 15.39
N ILE A 178 -14.84 11.72 14.45
CA ILE A 178 -14.05 12.41 13.42
C ILE A 178 -13.18 13.52 14.01
N LYS A 179 -13.72 14.30 14.95
CA LYS A 179 -12.98 15.38 15.62
C LYS A 179 -11.85 14.88 16.51
N GLU A 180 -11.97 13.70 17.09
CA GLU A 180 -10.88 13.05 17.83
C GLU A 180 -9.69 12.67 16.93
N ASP A 181 -9.96 12.25 15.66
CA ASP A 181 -8.93 11.93 14.69
C ASP A 181 -9.48 12.10 13.26
N TYR A 182 -9.08 13.16 12.60
CA TYR A 182 -9.54 13.47 11.23
C TYR A 182 -9.10 12.44 10.18
N LEU A 183 -8.12 11.55 10.49
CA LEU A 183 -7.76 10.44 9.59
C LEU A 183 -8.93 9.47 9.40
N ARG A 184 -9.88 9.42 10.34
CA ARG A 184 -11.08 8.60 10.23
C ARG A 184 -11.95 8.95 9.03
N ILE A 185 -11.83 10.16 8.46
CA ILE A 185 -12.49 10.53 7.20
C ILE A 185 -11.95 9.65 6.05
N LEU A 186 -10.62 9.58 5.89
CA LEU A 186 -10.00 8.73 4.87
C LEU A 186 -10.23 7.24 5.14
N ARG A 187 -10.18 6.84 6.40
CA ARG A 187 -10.46 5.47 6.81
C ARG A 187 -11.90 5.07 6.50
N TYR A 188 -12.87 5.97 6.73
CA TYR A 188 -14.27 5.74 6.32
C TYR A 188 -14.37 5.51 4.82
N LEU A 189 -13.79 6.38 4.00
CA LEU A 189 -13.80 6.23 2.55
C LEU A 189 -13.21 4.87 2.12
N ARG A 190 -12.06 4.49 2.68
CA ARG A 190 -11.43 3.21 2.38
C ARG A 190 -12.29 2.01 2.78
N PHE A 191 -12.85 2.02 3.99
CA PHE A 191 -13.68 0.90 4.43
C PHE A 191 -15.02 0.87 3.69
N PHE A 192 -15.62 2.03 3.42
CA PHE A 192 -16.84 2.11 2.63
C PHE A 192 -16.62 1.52 1.23
N ILE A 193 -15.61 1.96 0.52
CA ILE A 193 -15.29 1.45 -0.82
C ILE A 193 -15.02 -0.06 -0.83
N ASN A 194 -14.38 -0.59 0.20
CA ASN A 194 -14.03 -2.00 0.24
C ASN A 194 -15.17 -2.92 0.73
N TYR A 195 -15.99 -2.46 1.66
CA TYR A 195 -16.94 -3.33 2.37
C TYR A 195 -18.42 -2.94 2.20
N SER A 196 -18.73 -1.70 1.80
CA SER A 196 -20.13 -1.31 1.67
C SER A 196 -20.81 -1.97 0.48
N LYS A 197 -22.05 -2.38 0.69
CA LYS A 197 -23.00 -2.86 -0.33
C LYS A 197 -24.17 -1.90 -0.51
N ASN A 198 -24.18 -0.82 0.27
CA ASN A 198 -25.28 0.15 0.37
C ASN A 198 -24.80 1.53 -0.09
N PRO A 199 -25.71 2.44 -0.47
CA PRO A 199 -25.36 3.86 -0.64
C PRO A 199 -24.82 4.47 0.65
N HIS A 200 -24.11 5.57 0.51
CA HIS A 200 -23.64 6.35 1.67
C HIS A 200 -24.82 6.82 2.54
N ASP A 201 -24.63 6.75 3.85
CA ASP A 201 -25.53 7.40 4.79
C ASP A 201 -25.38 8.93 4.68
N THR A 202 -26.50 9.63 4.48
CA THR A 202 -26.51 11.08 4.25
C THR A 202 -26.03 11.87 5.45
N GLU A 203 -26.33 11.42 6.67
CA GLU A 203 -25.90 12.08 7.91
C GLU A 203 -24.39 11.88 8.14
N ILE A 204 -23.86 10.68 7.84
CA ILE A 204 -22.42 10.45 7.90
C ILE A 204 -21.70 11.36 6.89
N ILE A 205 -22.16 11.43 5.63
CA ILE A 205 -21.54 12.28 4.61
C ILE A 205 -21.57 13.74 5.02
N LYS A 206 -22.67 14.23 5.61
CA LYS A 206 -22.75 15.59 6.13
C LYS A 206 -21.68 15.87 7.19
N LYS A 207 -21.52 14.95 8.16
CA LYS A 207 -20.48 15.05 9.21
C LYS A 207 -19.05 15.00 8.65
N LEU A 208 -18.80 14.15 7.63
CA LEU A 208 -17.50 14.11 6.94
C LEU A 208 -17.20 15.45 6.26
N LYS A 209 -18.16 16.01 5.50
CA LYS A 209 -17.99 17.29 4.81
C LYS A 209 -17.76 18.45 5.78
N MET A 210 -18.47 18.48 6.89
CA MET A 210 -18.30 19.52 7.93
C MET A 210 -16.91 19.50 8.57
N ASN A 211 -16.25 18.36 8.63
CA ASN A 211 -14.98 18.18 9.31
C ASN A 211 -13.78 18.00 8.36
N ILE A 212 -13.98 18.06 7.03
CA ILE A 212 -12.95 17.70 6.04
C ILE A 212 -11.71 18.58 6.12
N GLU A 213 -11.86 19.87 6.46
CA GLU A 213 -10.75 20.80 6.63
C GLU A 213 -9.78 20.38 7.73
N GLY A 214 -10.28 19.65 8.74
CA GLY A 214 -9.46 19.08 9.81
C GLY A 214 -8.38 18.12 9.33
N VAL A 215 -8.54 17.53 8.15
CA VAL A 215 -7.53 16.65 7.54
C VAL A 215 -6.20 17.39 7.28
N SER A 216 -6.24 18.70 7.06
CA SER A 216 -5.04 19.52 6.88
C SER A 216 -4.12 19.55 8.11
N LYS A 217 -4.65 19.25 9.30
CA LYS A 217 -3.91 19.19 10.56
C LYS A 217 -3.11 17.87 10.74
N LEU A 218 -3.38 16.87 9.91
CA LEU A 218 -2.70 15.58 10.00
C LEU A 218 -1.27 15.66 9.45
N SER A 219 -0.39 14.82 10.00
CA SER A 219 0.97 14.70 9.46
C SER A 219 0.94 14.07 8.06
N LYS A 220 1.90 14.47 7.22
CA LYS A 220 2.00 14.01 5.83
C LYS A 220 2.25 12.51 5.75
N GLU A 221 2.98 11.94 6.71
CA GLU A 221 3.25 10.52 6.83
C GLU A 221 1.95 9.73 7.02
N ARG A 222 1.08 10.14 7.97
CA ARG A 222 -0.20 9.49 8.22
C ARG A 222 -1.12 9.55 7.00
N LEU A 223 -1.17 10.69 6.32
CA LEU A 223 -1.93 10.85 5.08
C LEU A 223 -1.40 9.93 3.98
N LEU A 224 -0.08 9.87 3.81
CA LEU A 224 0.56 9.03 2.80
C LEU A 224 0.35 7.53 3.08
N ASP A 225 0.43 7.11 4.33
CA ASP A 225 0.23 5.71 4.72
C ASP A 225 -1.23 5.26 4.51
N GLU A 226 -2.20 6.13 4.79
CA GLU A 226 -3.60 5.81 4.49
C GLU A 226 -3.86 5.86 2.97
N LEU A 227 -3.24 6.79 2.26
CA LEU A 227 -3.29 6.89 0.80
C LEU A 227 -2.77 5.61 0.12
N LYS A 228 -1.64 5.05 0.58
CA LYS A 228 -1.10 3.77 0.08
C LYS A 228 -2.09 2.62 0.20
N LYS A 229 -2.91 2.61 1.26
CA LYS A 229 -3.93 1.58 1.47
C LYS A 229 -5.16 1.77 0.57
N ILE A 230 -5.45 3.00 0.16
CA ILE A 230 -6.54 3.33 -0.78
C ILE A 230 -6.12 3.09 -2.22
N ILE A 231 -4.88 3.44 -2.58
CA ILE A 231 -4.35 3.28 -3.94
C ILE A 231 -3.90 1.83 -4.17
N GLN A 232 -4.88 0.95 -4.30
CA GLN A 232 -4.74 -0.43 -4.76
C GLN A 232 -5.76 -0.62 -5.89
N LEU A 233 -5.46 -1.45 -6.87
CA LEU A 233 -6.26 -1.57 -8.11
C LEU A 233 -7.76 -1.76 -7.83
N SER A 234 -8.13 -2.70 -6.97
CA SER A 234 -9.55 -2.97 -6.65
C SER A 234 -10.22 -1.81 -5.95
N THR A 235 -9.54 -1.14 -5.05
CA THR A 235 -10.07 -0.02 -4.26
C THR A 235 -10.17 1.23 -5.12
N ILE A 236 -9.13 1.58 -5.89
CA ILE A 236 -9.13 2.78 -6.74
C ILE A 236 -10.14 2.67 -7.89
N GLU A 237 -10.36 1.47 -8.43
CA GLU A 237 -11.40 1.24 -9.45
C GLU A 237 -12.79 1.53 -8.89
N ARG A 238 -13.11 1.07 -7.68
CA ARG A 238 -14.38 1.35 -7.00
C ARG A 238 -14.51 2.83 -6.63
N LEU A 239 -13.46 3.43 -6.06
CA LEU A 239 -13.40 4.86 -5.74
C LEU A 239 -13.68 5.73 -6.97
N SER A 240 -13.11 5.39 -8.12
CA SER A 240 -13.30 6.14 -9.36
C SER A 240 -14.74 6.13 -9.89
N LYS A 241 -15.57 5.17 -9.48
CA LYS A 241 -16.98 5.01 -9.86
C LYS A 241 -17.95 5.61 -8.85
N ASP A 242 -17.55 5.71 -7.57
CA ASP A 242 -18.38 6.28 -6.51
C ASP A 242 -18.23 7.79 -6.45
N LYS A 243 -19.28 8.53 -6.83
CA LYS A 243 -19.24 9.99 -6.98
C LYS A 243 -18.94 10.71 -5.66
N ILE A 244 -19.53 10.26 -4.56
CA ILE A 244 -19.41 10.91 -3.25
C ILE A 244 -18.00 10.69 -2.68
N SER A 245 -17.54 9.44 -2.70
CA SER A 245 -16.18 9.12 -2.24
C SER A 245 -15.12 9.84 -3.09
N LEU A 246 -15.30 9.89 -4.41
CA LEU A 246 -14.38 10.59 -5.32
C LEU A 246 -14.35 12.09 -5.05
N GLU A 247 -15.51 12.73 -4.79
CA GLU A 247 -15.61 14.14 -4.42
C GLU A 247 -14.81 14.42 -3.15
N LEU A 248 -15.09 13.69 -2.06
CA LEU A 248 -14.39 13.87 -0.78
C LEU A 248 -12.89 13.60 -0.90
N PHE A 249 -12.52 12.54 -1.61
CA PHE A 249 -11.12 12.19 -1.84
C PHE A 249 -10.38 13.27 -2.64
N SER A 250 -11.02 13.87 -3.65
CA SER A 250 -10.44 14.95 -4.46
C SER A 250 -10.27 16.26 -3.69
N ILE A 251 -11.10 16.52 -2.68
CA ILE A 251 -10.91 17.67 -1.76
C ILE A 251 -9.66 17.46 -0.90
N ILE A 252 -9.44 16.24 -0.42
CA ILE A 252 -8.30 15.91 0.44
C ILE A 252 -6.98 15.86 -0.35
N PHE A 253 -7.02 15.29 -1.55
CA PHE A 253 -5.86 15.11 -2.43
C PHE A 253 -6.10 15.77 -3.80
N PRO A 254 -6.12 17.11 -3.88
CA PRO A 254 -6.37 17.81 -5.13
C PRO A 254 -5.28 17.58 -6.19
N GLU A 255 -4.12 17.08 -5.79
CA GLU A 255 -3.03 16.72 -6.68
C GLU A 255 -3.27 15.41 -7.45
N LEU A 256 -4.20 14.56 -7.00
CA LEU A 256 -4.53 13.29 -7.66
C LEU A 256 -5.64 13.53 -8.68
N LYS A 257 -5.29 14.03 -9.87
CA LYS A 257 -6.26 14.54 -10.85
C LYS A 257 -6.91 13.48 -11.71
N ASP A 258 -6.18 12.46 -12.15
CA ASP A 258 -6.62 11.52 -13.18
C ASP A 258 -7.26 10.23 -12.66
N ILE A 259 -7.87 10.25 -11.46
CA ILE A 259 -8.47 9.04 -10.85
C ILE A 259 -9.53 8.41 -11.75
N LYS A 260 -10.24 9.19 -12.55
CA LYS A 260 -11.28 8.68 -13.45
C LYS A 260 -10.77 7.71 -14.52
N ILE A 261 -9.47 7.65 -14.80
CA ILE A 261 -8.92 6.65 -15.74
C ILE A 261 -9.19 5.21 -15.27
N PHE A 262 -9.30 4.99 -13.96
CA PHE A 262 -9.53 3.67 -13.39
C PHE A 262 -10.99 3.21 -13.47
N SER A 263 -11.95 4.08 -13.82
CA SER A 263 -13.38 3.73 -13.87
C SER A 263 -13.73 2.78 -15.02
N ASN A 264 -12.99 2.81 -16.12
CA ASN A 264 -13.29 2.09 -17.36
C ASN A 264 -12.05 1.37 -17.94
N LEU A 265 -11.33 0.67 -17.08
CA LEU A 265 -10.20 -0.18 -17.51
C LEU A 265 -10.73 -1.43 -18.22
N ASP A 266 -10.25 -1.67 -19.42
CA ASP A 266 -10.43 -2.96 -20.08
C ASP A 266 -9.60 -4.07 -19.41
N ARG A 267 -9.83 -5.32 -19.84
CA ARG A 267 -9.16 -6.49 -19.27
C ARG A 267 -7.63 -6.42 -19.43
N SER A 268 -7.14 -5.96 -20.57
CA SER A 268 -5.70 -5.86 -20.85
C SER A 268 -5.03 -4.88 -19.90
N LYS A 269 -5.61 -3.67 -19.73
CA LYS A 269 -5.10 -2.66 -18.79
C LYS A 269 -5.14 -3.11 -17.33
N LYS A 270 -6.20 -3.83 -16.93
CA LYS A 270 -6.28 -4.41 -15.58
C LYS A 270 -5.16 -5.41 -15.32
N MET A 271 -4.88 -6.29 -16.27
CA MET A 271 -3.77 -7.26 -16.16
C MET A 271 -2.41 -6.56 -16.03
N LEU A 272 -2.18 -5.48 -16.79
CA LEU A 272 -0.95 -4.70 -16.68
C LEU A 272 -0.78 -3.98 -15.34
N LEU A 273 -1.89 -3.64 -14.68
CA LEU A 273 -1.89 -2.92 -13.40
C LEU A 273 -1.91 -3.86 -12.19
N GLN A 274 -2.17 -5.15 -12.38
CA GLN A 274 -2.40 -6.10 -11.28
C GLN A 274 -1.19 -6.22 -10.34
N ASP A 275 0.02 -6.20 -10.91
CA ASP A 275 1.27 -6.37 -10.17
C ASP A 275 2.03 -5.04 -9.97
N GLU A 276 1.39 -3.90 -10.32
CA GLU A 276 2.02 -2.60 -10.17
C GLU A 276 1.93 -2.08 -8.72
N ASP A 277 2.97 -1.36 -8.33
CA ASP A 277 3.08 -0.81 -6.98
C ASP A 277 2.42 0.58 -6.84
N PHE A 278 2.35 1.04 -5.60
CA PHE A 278 1.82 2.35 -5.25
C PHE A 278 2.45 3.51 -6.05
N ILE A 279 3.76 3.46 -6.32
CA ILE A 279 4.48 4.56 -6.99
C ILE A 279 4.07 4.67 -8.45
N PHE A 280 3.82 3.54 -9.12
CA PHE A 280 3.31 3.56 -10.49
C PHE A 280 1.87 4.11 -10.55
N PHE A 281 0.97 3.65 -9.66
CA PHE A 281 -0.39 4.20 -9.55
C PHE A 281 -0.37 5.71 -9.26
N LEU A 282 0.49 6.14 -8.34
CA LEU A 282 0.66 7.54 -8.00
C LEU A 282 1.10 8.35 -9.21
N SER A 283 2.08 7.85 -9.97
CA SER A 283 2.56 8.50 -11.20
C SER A 283 1.44 8.73 -12.22
N LEU A 284 0.52 7.76 -12.40
CA LEU A 284 -0.63 7.89 -13.26
C LEU A 284 -1.57 9.05 -12.88
N MET A 285 -1.61 9.41 -11.61
CA MET A 285 -2.54 10.43 -11.08
C MET A 285 -1.92 11.81 -10.94
N ILE A 286 -0.60 11.90 -10.69
CA ILE A 286 0.05 13.20 -10.43
C ILE A 286 0.79 13.78 -11.63
N ILE A 287 1.15 12.94 -12.62
CA ILE A 287 1.88 13.42 -13.82
C ILE A 287 0.87 13.98 -14.81
N ASP A 288 0.95 15.28 -15.01
CA ASP A 288 0.19 16.06 -15.98
C ASP A 288 1.11 17.10 -16.64
N ASP A 289 0.55 18.00 -17.44
CA ASP A 289 1.30 19.04 -18.16
C ASP A 289 1.63 20.27 -17.30
N THR A 290 1.43 20.16 -15.96
CA THR A 290 1.67 21.26 -14.99
C THR A 290 2.84 20.90 -14.05
N ASP A 291 3.07 21.78 -13.07
CA ASP A 291 4.03 21.58 -11.98
C ASP A 291 3.51 20.67 -10.84
N ASN A 292 2.34 20.06 -11.04
CA ASN A 292 1.64 19.25 -10.06
C ASN A 292 2.51 18.11 -9.46
N THR A 293 3.34 17.47 -10.30
CA THR A 293 4.26 16.43 -9.85
C THR A 293 5.27 16.98 -8.84
N ASP A 294 5.91 18.11 -9.14
CA ASP A 294 6.91 18.72 -8.26
C ASP A 294 6.27 19.20 -6.96
N TYR A 295 5.06 19.77 -7.02
CA TYR A 295 4.28 20.16 -5.84
C TYR A 295 3.94 18.96 -4.96
N PHE A 296 3.48 17.85 -5.53
CA PHE A 296 3.20 16.62 -4.77
C PHE A 296 4.45 16.07 -4.08
N LEU A 297 5.57 15.99 -4.80
CA LEU A 297 6.84 15.51 -4.26
C LEU A 297 7.37 16.40 -3.12
N TYR A 298 7.14 17.72 -3.21
CA TYR A 298 7.44 18.66 -2.13
C TYR A 298 6.52 18.47 -0.93
N LYS A 299 5.22 18.31 -1.15
CA LYS A 299 4.20 18.16 -0.10
C LYS A 299 4.35 16.86 0.68
N PHE A 300 4.63 15.76 -0.02
CA PHE A 300 4.76 14.43 0.55
C PHE A 300 6.21 13.95 0.45
N ASN A 301 6.87 13.79 1.57
CA ASN A 301 8.30 13.41 1.62
C ASN A 301 8.50 11.92 1.27
N LEU A 302 8.41 11.59 -0.02
CA LEU A 302 8.69 10.25 -0.53
C LEU A 302 10.18 9.91 -0.43
N SER A 303 10.52 8.63 -0.45
CA SER A 303 11.92 8.21 -0.50
C SER A 303 12.63 8.76 -1.75
N LYS A 304 13.94 9.02 -1.68
CA LYS A 304 14.72 9.48 -2.84
C LYS A 304 14.61 8.53 -4.03
N LYS A 305 14.50 7.23 -3.79
CA LYS A 305 14.29 6.20 -4.82
C LYS A 305 12.96 6.40 -5.54
N ASP A 306 11.88 6.59 -4.78
CA ASP A 306 10.54 6.77 -5.33
C ASP A 306 10.41 8.08 -6.08
N GLN A 307 10.95 9.17 -5.53
CA GLN A 307 11.01 10.47 -6.21
C GLN A 307 11.75 10.36 -7.56
N LYS A 308 12.89 9.66 -7.58
CA LYS A 308 13.67 9.45 -8.82
C LYS A 308 12.84 8.71 -9.86
N ARG A 309 12.13 7.62 -9.47
CA ARG A 309 11.28 6.84 -10.37
C ARG A 309 10.16 7.70 -10.99
N ILE A 310 9.45 8.47 -10.18
CA ILE A 310 8.40 9.40 -10.65
C ILE A 310 8.99 10.44 -11.61
N LYS A 311 10.12 11.06 -11.25
CA LYS A 311 10.78 12.06 -12.08
C LYS A 311 11.25 11.53 -13.43
N VAL A 312 11.68 10.28 -13.50
CA VAL A 312 12.06 9.66 -14.77
C VAL A 312 10.86 9.58 -15.72
N ILE A 313 9.69 9.16 -15.22
CA ILE A 313 8.46 9.13 -16.02
C ILE A 313 8.04 10.57 -16.42
N HIS A 314 8.00 11.47 -15.43
CA HIS A 314 7.61 12.87 -15.64
C HIS A 314 8.47 13.57 -16.71
N ASN A 315 9.80 13.52 -16.57
CA ASN A 315 10.74 14.16 -17.48
C ASN A 315 10.64 13.57 -18.90
N PHE A 316 10.49 12.24 -19.02
CA PHE A 316 10.30 11.62 -20.31
C PHE A 316 9.10 12.19 -21.07
N TYR A 317 7.97 12.40 -20.38
CA TYR A 317 6.77 12.95 -21.02
C TYR A 317 6.88 14.47 -21.24
N LYS A 318 7.50 15.21 -20.31
CA LYS A 318 7.70 16.64 -20.44
C LYS A 318 8.61 17.01 -21.62
N GLU A 319 9.71 16.28 -21.80
CA GLU A 319 10.71 16.58 -22.85
C GLU A 319 10.32 16.12 -24.23
N LYS A 320 9.44 15.14 -24.35
CA LYS A 320 9.25 14.37 -25.59
C LYS A 320 7.84 14.40 -26.19
N MET A 321 7.01 15.36 -25.80
CA MET A 321 5.64 15.50 -26.36
C MET A 321 5.57 15.68 -27.89
N GLN A 322 6.69 15.94 -28.57
CA GLN A 322 6.68 16.34 -29.98
C GLN A 322 7.20 15.32 -31.00
N LYS A 323 7.70 14.13 -30.65
CA LYS A 323 8.31 13.21 -31.63
C LYS A 323 7.84 11.75 -31.48
N LYS A 324 7.85 10.99 -32.61
CA LYS A 324 7.65 9.52 -32.66
C LYS A 324 8.77 8.78 -31.91
N ILE A 325 8.64 8.62 -30.61
CA ILE A 325 9.72 8.18 -29.72
C ILE A 325 9.60 6.72 -29.34
N PHE A 326 8.41 6.15 -29.47
CA PHE A 326 8.14 4.77 -29.07
C PHE A 326 8.53 3.80 -30.20
N THR A 327 9.78 3.88 -30.66
CA THR A 327 10.42 2.88 -31.51
C THR A 327 11.34 2.02 -30.66
N GLU A 328 11.60 0.78 -31.09
CA GLU A 328 12.52 -0.09 -30.36
C GLU A 328 13.90 0.56 -30.16
N ASN A 329 14.43 1.22 -31.19
CA ASN A 329 15.73 1.90 -31.12
C ASN A 329 15.78 3.01 -30.07
N SER A 330 14.75 3.89 -30.05
CA SER A 330 14.68 4.96 -29.04
C SER A 330 14.52 4.40 -27.63
N MET A 331 13.77 3.31 -27.47
CA MET A 331 13.59 2.64 -26.19
C MET A 331 14.84 1.88 -25.77
N ASN A 332 15.65 1.35 -26.69
CA ASN A 332 16.94 0.72 -26.39
C ASN A 332 17.90 1.70 -25.76
N THR A 333 18.03 2.91 -26.32
CA THR A 333 18.84 3.99 -25.74
C THR A 333 18.37 4.35 -24.32
N PHE A 334 17.08 4.52 -24.16
CA PHE A 334 16.50 4.84 -22.85
C PHE A 334 16.69 3.70 -21.83
N PHE A 335 16.53 2.43 -22.28
CA PHE A 335 16.77 1.23 -21.47
C PHE A 335 18.20 1.13 -20.96
N TYR A 336 19.17 1.43 -21.82
CA TYR A 336 20.58 1.36 -21.45
C TYR A 336 20.91 2.29 -20.29
N TYR A 337 20.43 3.54 -20.33
CA TYR A 337 20.73 4.54 -19.30
C TYR A 337 19.85 4.45 -18.05
N ASN A 338 18.60 4.05 -18.18
CA ASN A 338 17.61 4.12 -17.09
C ASN A 338 17.15 2.75 -16.58
N GLY A 339 17.48 1.66 -17.29
CA GLY A 339 17.16 0.30 -16.90
C GLY A 339 15.75 -0.15 -17.26
N LYS A 340 15.47 -1.41 -16.97
CA LYS A 340 14.24 -2.12 -17.34
C LYS A 340 12.99 -1.45 -16.78
N GLN A 341 12.96 -1.18 -15.46
CA GLN A 341 11.80 -0.60 -14.79
C GLN A 341 11.37 0.73 -15.41
N ALA A 342 12.34 1.59 -15.74
CA ALA A 342 12.04 2.90 -16.32
C ALA A 342 11.37 2.79 -17.70
N VAL A 343 11.84 1.86 -18.55
CA VAL A 343 11.23 1.64 -19.88
C VAL A 343 9.83 1.06 -19.75
N THR A 344 9.66 0.03 -18.91
CA THR A 344 8.35 -0.60 -18.72
C THR A 344 7.35 0.38 -18.13
N ASP A 345 7.76 1.19 -17.13
CA ASP A 345 6.92 2.24 -16.56
C ASP A 345 6.43 3.24 -17.62
N ILE A 346 7.32 3.74 -18.48
CA ILE A 346 6.96 4.69 -19.53
C ILE A 346 5.99 4.08 -20.54
N LEU A 347 6.23 2.84 -20.97
CA LEU A 347 5.37 2.15 -21.93
C LEU A 347 4.00 1.85 -21.33
N LYS A 348 3.95 1.34 -20.09
CA LYS A 348 2.71 1.07 -19.36
C LYS A 348 1.94 2.37 -19.08
N PHE A 349 2.63 3.44 -18.65
CA PHE A 349 2.02 4.75 -18.46
C PHE A 349 1.32 5.24 -19.73
N LYS A 350 1.99 5.16 -20.89
CA LYS A 350 1.41 5.55 -22.18
C LYS A 350 0.19 4.71 -22.54
N LEU A 351 0.29 3.40 -22.37
CA LEU A 351 -0.79 2.47 -22.70
C LEU A 351 -2.03 2.73 -21.83
N ILE A 352 -1.85 2.94 -20.51
CA ILE A 352 -2.94 3.21 -19.59
C ILE A 352 -3.62 4.55 -19.88
N LYS A 353 -2.83 5.62 -20.08
CA LYS A 353 -3.34 6.98 -20.41
C LYS A 353 -3.94 7.08 -21.81
N SER A 354 -3.63 6.14 -22.73
CA SER A 354 -4.15 6.16 -24.10
C SER A 354 -5.60 5.69 -24.15
N LYS A 355 -6.41 6.37 -24.99
CA LYS A 355 -7.77 5.94 -25.33
C LYS A 355 -7.78 4.86 -26.43
N LYS A 356 -6.67 4.66 -27.13
CA LYS A 356 -6.53 3.69 -28.23
C LYS A 356 -5.85 2.43 -27.70
N ASN A 357 -6.30 1.28 -28.18
CA ASN A 357 -5.59 0.01 -27.96
C ASN A 357 -4.34 0.01 -28.86
N LEU A 358 -3.17 0.05 -28.23
CA LEU A 358 -1.91 0.23 -28.95
C LEU A 358 -1.05 -1.03 -28.75
N LYS A 359 -1.30 -2.07 -29.57
CA LYS A 359 -0.56 -3.35 -29.56
C LYS A 359 0.96 -3.17 -29.57
N ILE A 360 1.45 -2.15 -30.25
CA ILE A 360 2.88 -1.85 -30.29
C ILE A 360 3.48 -1.63 -28.88
N TYR A 361 2.75 -1.03 -27.96
CA TYR A 361 3.26 -0.85 -26.58
C TYR A 361 3.25 -2.17 -25.82
N GLU A 362 2.26 -3.03 -26.01
CA GLU A 362 2.21 -4.36 -25.39
C GLU A 362 3.39 -5.23 -25.87
N GLU A 363 3.71 -5.16 -27.16
CA GLU A 363 4.86 -5.87 -27.75
C GLU A 363 6.19 -5.34 -27.20
N LEU A 364 6.34 -4.01 -27.11
CA LEU A 364 7.54 -3.39 -26.52
C LEU A 364 7.67 -3.71 -25.03
N ILE A 365 6.58 -3.71 -24.26
CA ILE A 365 6.62 -4.09 -22.84
C ILE A 365 7.17 -5.51 -22.69
N LYS A 366 6.61 -6.48 -23.42
CA LYS A 366 7.06 -7.89 -23.40
C LYS A 366 8.55 -8.01 -23.80
N LEU A 367 8.97 -7.28 -24.83
CA LEU A 367 10.36 -7.26 -25.28
C LEU A 367 11.30 -6.79 -24.15
N PHE A 368 10.99 -5.65 -23.52
CA PHE A 368 11.86 -5.07 -22.50
C PHE A 368 11.77 -5.79 -21.13
N GLU A 369 10.69 -6.50 -20.83
CA GLU A 369 10.59 -7.35 -19.64
C GLU A 369 11.59 -8.52 -19.66
N THR A 370 11.93 -9.04 -20.83
CA THR A 370 12.86 -10.16 -21.00
C THR A 370 14.28 -9.73 -21.42
N LYS A 371 14.44 -8.50 -21.94
CA LYS A 371 15.70 -8.00 -22.50
C LYS A 371 16.77 -7.83 -21.41
N SER A 372 17.97 -8.31 -21.68
CA SER A 372 19.17 -8.07 -20.85
C SER A 372 19.81 -6.74 -21.21
N LYS A 373 20.41 -6.05 -20.22
CA LYS A 373 21.14 -4.82 -20.49
C LYS A 373 22.39 -5.14 -21.32
N PRO A 374 22.57 -4.51 -22.48
CA PRO A 374 23.77 -4.69 -23.30
C PRO A 374 25.01 -4.26 -22.53
N ILE A 375 26.10 -4.98 -22.74
CA ILE A 375 27.41 -4.67 -22.17
C ILE A 375 28.26 -4.09 -23.31
N MET A 376 28.82 -2.90 -23.09
CA MET A 376 29.70 -2.28 -24.06
C MET A 376 30.97 -3.14 -24.24
N PRO A 377 31.31 -3.56 -25.47
CA PRO A 377 32.44 -4.45 -25.71
C PRO A 377 33.80 -3.77 -25.56
N ILE A 378 33.81 -2.44 -25.48
CA ILE A 378 35.05 -1.62 -25.42
C ILE A 378 35.16 -1.04 -24.01
N ASN A 379 36.26 -1.28 -23.36
CA ASN A 379 36.57 -0.79 -22.01
C ASN A 379 37.88 0.01 -21.98
N ALA A 380 38.21 0.60 -20.83
CA ALA A 380 39.39 1.41 -20.62
C ALA A 380 40.69 0.64 -20.91
N ASP A 381 40.76 -0.61 -20.39
CA ASP A 381 41.95 -1.45 -20.58
C ASP A 381 42.25 -1.72 -22.06
N MET A 382 41.18 -1.97 -22.84
CA MET A 382 41.31 -2.18 -24.28
C MET A 382 41.83 -0.92 -25.00
N LEU A 383 41.32 0.27 -24.63
CA LEU A 383 41.82 1.52 -25.22
C LEU A 383 43.27 1.79 -24.84
N MET A 384 43.67 1.53 -23.62
CA MET A 384 45.07 1.71 -23.17
C MET A 384 46.03 0.69 -23.81
N THR A 385 45.64 -0.60 -23.84
CA THR A 385 46.54 -1.67 -24.28
C THR A 385 46.62 -1.78 -25.79
N LYS A 386 45.49 -1.81 -26.51
CA LYS A 386 45.43 -2.01 -27.96
C LYS A 386 45.64 -0.71 -28.73
N TYR A 387 45.08 0.39 -28.26
CA TYR A 387 45.06 1.66 -28.99
C TYR A 387 46.03 2.70 -28.40
N LYS A 388 46.73 2.37 -27.31
CA LYS A 388 47.74 3.22 -26.67
C LYS A 388 47.21 4.58 -26.19
N VAL A 389 45.94 4.67 -25.89
CA VAL A 389 45.36 5.89 -25.29
C VAL A 389 45.87 6.03 -23.87
N PRO A 390 46.47 7.19 -23.48
CA PRO A 390 47.00 7.36 -22.15
C PRO A 390 45.89 7.42 -21.09
N GLU A 391 46.20 6.95 -19.90
CA GLU A 391 45.29 7.08 -18.73
C GLU A 391 45.06 8.56 -18.41
N GLY A 392 43.81 8.95 -18.19
CA GLY A 392 43.44 10.30 -17.81
C GLY A 392 42.11 10.77 -18.37
N LYS A 393 41.93 12.09 -18.40
CA LYS A 393 40.68 12.73 -18.83
C LYS A 393 40.33 12.37 -20.28
N GLU A 394 41.35 12.35 -21.17
CA GLU A 394 41.17 12.02 -22.58
C GLU A 394 40.58 10.61 -22.79
N LEU A 395 41.08 9.61 -22.03
CA LEU A 395 40.54 8.25 -22.04
C LEU A 395 39.06 8.23 -21.65
N GLY A 396 38.67 8.97 -20.60
CA GLY A 396 37.30 9.09 -20.17
C GLY A 396 36.40 9.74 -21.20
N ASP A 397 36.85 10.80 -21.85
CA ASP A 397 36.10 11.51 -22.89
C ASP A 397 35.91 10.63 -24.14
N LYS A 398 36.96 9.90 -24.59
CA LYS A 398 36.90 8.95 -25.70
C LYS A 398 35.93 7.78 -25.38
N LEU A 399 36.03 7.20 -24.18
CA LEU A 399 35.06 6.15 -23.77
C LEU A 399 33.62 6.63 -23.83
N LYS A 400 33.36 7.84 -23.37
CA LYS A 400 32.01 8.42 -23.40
C LYS A 400 31.52 8.66 -24.83
N LEU A 401 32.37 9.10 -25.75
CA LEU A 401 32.04 9.25 -27.16
C LEU A 401 31.75 7.91 -27.81
N ILE A 402 32.56 6.88 -27.52
CA ILE A 402 32.36 5.51 -28.03
C ILE A 402 31.05 4.93 -27.50
N GLU A 403 30.78 5.10 -26.20
CA GLU A 403 29.54 4.66 -25.57
C GLU A 403 28.32 5.30 -26.23
N ASN A 404 28.33 6.62 -26.41
CA ASN A 404 27.23 7.35 -27.05
C ASN A 404 27.01 6.88 -28.51
N GLU A 405 28.06 6.70 -29.28
CA GLU A 405 27.96 6.20 -30.67
C GLU A 405 27.40 4.77 -30.69
N TRP A 406 27.93 3.90 -29.84
CA TRP A 406 27.48 2.51 -29.73
C TRP A 406 26.00 2.40 -29.33
N VAL A 407 25.58 3.17 -28.34
CA VAL A 407 24.18 3.19 -27.88
C VAL A 407 23.24 3.75 -28.97
N ASN A 408 23.62 4.85 -29.60
CA ASN A 408 22.81 5.50 -30.63
C ASN A 408 22.68 4.68 -31.91
N ASN A 409 23.67 3.81 -32.17
CA ASN A 409 23.69 2.89 -33.28
C ASN A 409 23.22 1.47 -32.92
N ASN A 410 22.25 1.40 -32.02
CA ASN A 410 21.58 0.15 -31.61
C ASN A 410 22.54 -0.92 -31.08
N PHE A 411 23.52 -0.49 -30.27
CA PHE A 411 24.58 -1.31 -29.66
C PHE A 411 25.56 -1.94 -30.66
N GLN A 412 25.82 -1.24 -31.75
CA GLN A 412 26.84 -1.60 -32.74
C GLN A 412 27.78 -0.41 -32.96
N ILE A 413 29.04 -0.68 -33.15
CA ILE A 413 30.03 0.29 -33.57
C ILE A 413 30.94 -0.35 -34.61
N SER A 414 31.19 0.33 -35.76
CA SER A 414 32.10 -0.16 -36.77
C SER A 414 33.56 0.20 -36.39
N ASP A 415 34.50 -0.65 -36.82
CA ASP A 415 35.92 -0.41 -36.60
C ASP A 415 36.40 0.96 -37.11
N THR A 416 35.91 1.35 -38.31
CA THR A 416 36.20 2.67 -38.88
C THR A 416 35.72 3.83 -38.00
N LYS A 417 34.54 3.70 -37.38
CA LYS A 417 34.02 4.74 -36.52
C LYS A 417 34.76 4.79 -35.18
N LEU A 418 35.11 3.61 -34.64
CA LEU A 418 35.91 3.48 -33.45
C LEU A 418 37.31 4.12 -33.62
N GLU A 419 38.02 3.80 -34.70
CA GLU A 419 39.30 4.38 -35.03
C GLU A 419 39.25 5.90 -35.20
N ASN A 420 38.20 6.42 -35.82
CA ASN A 420 38.01 7.88 -35.95
C ASN A 420 37.85 8.57 -34.60
N ILE A 421 37.13 7.96 -33.65
CA ILE A 421 36.95 8.53 -32.28
C ILE A 421 38.25 8.45 -31.50
N ILE A 422 39.06 7.41 -31.71
CA ILE A 422 40.32 7.21 -30.99
C ILE A 422 41.38 8.15 -31.52
N ASN A 423 41.45 8.42 -32.81
CA ASN A 423 42.51 9.21 -33.47
C ASN A 423 42.24 10.74 -33.44
N ASN A 424 41.02 11.15 -33.17
CA ASN A 424 40.64 12.56 -32.95
C ASN A 424 40.59 12.89 -31.45
#